data_92c4810df24733523a5e8549b06b73a6
#
_entry.id   92c4810df24733523a5e8549b06b73a6
#
_cell.length_a   1.000
_cell.length_b   1.000
_cell.length_c   1.000
_cell.angle_alpha   90.00
_cell.angle_beta   90.00
_cell.angle_gamma   90.00
#
_symmetry.space_group_name_H-M   'P 1'
#
loop_
_entity.id
_entity.type
_entity.pdbx_description
1 polymer ?
#
loop_
_entity_poly.entity_id
_entity_poly.type
_entity_poly.pdbx_seq_one_letter_code
_entity_poly.pdbx_strand_id
1 'polypeptide(L)'
;TIVSRIKYLIEKYKVRPEEILVVTFTRYAAGEMKSRLCAAMDQREIPVTVGTFHGIYYGILRWTYRMGPQNILSEEEKYQILRGVISRQKVEVFDEEDFLQDIAAEIGRIKNNRLDIESFVSEKCSADAFRAVYREYEAQRKKLKKIDFDDMLVLCYELFVSRPEVLSRWQKKFRYILIDEFQDINRIQYDVIRM
;
A
#
# COMPACT_ATOMS: atom_id res chain seq x y z
N THR A 1 -16.15 -16.46 10.58
CA THR A 1 -14.89 -15.70 10.69
C THR A 1 -13.88 -16.14 9.62
N ILE A 2 -12.87 -15.32 9.35
CA ILE A 2 -11.77 -15.65 8.41
C ILE A 2 -11.07 -16.94 8.82
N VAL A 3 -10.75 -17.09 10.11
CA VAL A 3 -10.09 -18.29 10.64
C VAL A 3 -10.89 -19.57 10.34
N SER A 4 -12.21 -19.55 10.57
CA SER A 4 -13.08 -20.70 10.24
C SER A 4 -13.10 -21.00 8.74
N ARG A 5 -13.05 -19.96 7.92
CA ARG A 5 -12.98 -20.12 6.46
C ARG A 5 -11.67 -20.74 6.00
N ILE A 6 -10.53 -20.32 6.56
CA ILE A 6 -9.21 -20.90 6.27
C ILE A 6 -9.18 -22.38 6.68
N LYS A 7 -9.61 -22.67 7.91
CA LYS A 7 -9.72 -24.06 8.39
C LYS A 7 -10.54 -24.93 7.44
N TYR A 8 -11.70 -24.45 7.01
CA TYR A 8 -12.57 -25.13 6.07
C TYR A 8 -11.90 -25.36 4.71
N LEU A 9 -11.19 -24.38 4.17
CA LEU A 9 -10.44 -24.53 2.92
C LEU A 9 -9.38 -25.63 3.03
N ILE A 10 -8.61 -25.63 4.11
CA ILE A 10 -7.54 -26.60 4.33
C ILE A 10 -8.10 -28.01 4.60
N GLU A 11 -9.04 -28.15 5.51
CA GLU A 11 -9.54 -29.45 5.96
C GLU A 11 -10.49 -30.09 4.94
N LYS A 12 -11.43 -29.31 4.39
CA LYS A 12 -12.47 -29.83 3.51
C LYS A 12 -12.04 -29.86 2.04
N TYR A 13 -11.44 -28.77 1.55
CA TYR A 13 -11.05 -28.66 0.15
C TYR A 13 -9.59 -29.04 -0.12
N LYS A 14 -8.85 -29.42 0.93
CA LYS A 14 -7.43 -29.82 0.81
C LYS A 14 -6.56 -28.77 0.14
N VAL A 15 -6.92 -27.48 0.34
CA VAL A 15 -6.12 -26.35 -0.15
C VAL A 15 -4.80 -26.33 0.62
N ARG A 16 -3.71 -26.17 -0.07
CA ARG A 16 -2.40 -26.02 0.57
C ARG A 16 -2.33 -24.67 1.29
N PRO A 17 -1.92 -24.64 2.57
CA PRO A 17 -1.86 -23.39 3.34
C PRO A 17 -1.03 -22.28 2.67
N GLU A 18 0.04 -22.63 1.94
CA GLU A 18 0.90 -21.71 1.21
C GLU A 18 0.19 -20.98 0.06
N GLU A 19 -0.93 -21.52 -0.42
CA GLU A 19 -1.76 -20.91 -1.47
C GLU A 19 -2.76 -19.88 -0.92
N ILE A 20 -2.81 -19.72 0.41
CA ILE A 20 -3.74 -18.81 1.08
C ILE A 20 -3.00 -17.55 1.52
N LEU A 21 -3.54 -16.42 1.11
CA LEU A 21 -3.14 -15.08 1.54
C LEU A 21 -4.25 -14.45 2.38
N VAL A 22 -3.90 -13.98 3.56
CA VAL A 22 -4.79 -13.18 4.42
C VAL A 22 -4.24 -11.77 4.51
N VAL A 23 -5.08 -10.81 4.18
CA VAL A 23 -4.71 -9.38 4.20
C VAL A 23 -5.49 -8.67 5.29
N THR A 24 -4.77 -7.90 6.11
CA THR A 24 -5.32 -7.07 7.19
C THR A 24 -4.83 -5.64 7.06
N PHE A 25 -5.40 -4.70 7.83
CA PHE A 25 -4.96 -3.30 7.82
C PHE A 25 -3.77 -3.04 8.74
N THR A 26 -3.68 -3.76 9.86
CA THR A 26 -2.64 -3.52 10.86
C THR A 26 -1.76 -4.74 11.08
N ARG A 27 -0.50 -4.50 11.46
CA ARG A 27 0.42 -5.57 11.86
C ARG A 27 -0.08 -6.33 13.09
N TYR A 28 -0.75 -5.62 13.99
CA TYR A 28 -1.35 -6.22 15.18
C TYR A 28 -2.43 -7.24 14.78
N ALA A 29 -3.39 -6.84 13.94
CA ALA A 29 -4.44 -7.72 13.44
C ALA A 29 -3.87 -8.93 12.68
N ALA A 30 -2.81 -8.73 11.90
CA ALA A 30 -2.12 -9.83 11.20
C ALA A 30 -1.51 -10.83 12.20
N GLY A 31 -0.87 -10.35 13.26
CA GLY A 31 -0.30 -11.21 14.32
C GLY A 31 -1.38 -11.98 15.09
N GLU A 32 -2.46 -11.29 15.48
CA GLU A 32 -3.59 -11.91 16.15
C GLU A 32 -4.28 -12.96 15.27
N MET A 33 -4.48 -12.66 14.00
CA MET A 33 -5.05 -13.60 13.02
C MET A 33 -4.21 -14.87 12.91
N LYS A 34 -2.88 -14.72 12.82
CA LYS A 34 -1.94 -15.86 12.77
C LYS A 34 -2.02 -16.70 14.05
N SER A 35 -2.05 -16.07 15.21
CA SER A 35 -2.16 -16.76 16.51
C SER A 35 -3.48 -17.53 16.63
N ARG A 36 -4.60 -16.91 16.27
CA ARG A 36 -5.92 -17.55 16.27
C ARG A 36 -6.01 -18.72 15.30
N LEU A 37 -5.37 -18.59 14.12
CA LEU A 37 -5.33 -19.67 13.14
C LEU A 37 -4.52 -20.86 13.66
N CYS A 38 -3.35 -20.62 14.23
CA CYS A 38 -2.53 -21.67 14.85
C CYS A 38 -3.28 -22.41 15.96
N ALA A 39 -3.96 -21.69 16.85
CA ALA A 39 -4.78 -22.28 17.91
C ALA A 39 -5.95 -23.10 17.34
N ALA A 40 -6.65 -22.60 16.32
CA ALA A 40 -7.79 -23.29 15.71
C ALA A 40 -7.41 -24.58 14.96
N MET A 41 -6.15 -24.68 14.51
CA MET A 41 -5.62 -25.85 13.79
C MET A 41 -4.78 -26.77 14.68
N ASP A 42 -4.62 -26.43 15.96
CA ASP A 42 -3.75 -27.14 16.91
C ASP A 42 -2.30 -27.31 16.37
N GLN A 43 -1.77 -26.26 15.79
CA GLN A 43 -0.42 -26.24 15.20
C GLN A 43 0.36 -25.04 15.68
N ARG A 44 1.67 -25.21 15.90
CA ARG A 44 2.55 -24.10 16.31
C ARG A 44 2.79 -23.10 15.19
N GLU A 45 2.80 -23.58 13.96
CA GLU A 45 3.01 -22.75 12.77
C GLU A 45 2.21 -23.31 11.59
N ILE A 46 1.57 -22.42 10.84
CA ILE A 46 0.85 -22.76 9.62
C ILE A 46 1.39 -21.84 8.51
N PRO A 47 1.79 -22.41 7.36
CA PRO A 47 2.42 -21.63 6.28
C PRO A 47 1.41 -20.82 5.44
N VAL A 48 0.35 -20.32 6.06
CA VAL A 48 -0.54 -19.31 5.49
C VAL A 48 0.16 -17.96 5.53
N THR A 49 0.19 -17.25 4.42
CA THR A 49 0.72 -15.89 4.39
C THR A 49 -0.29 -14.93 4.99
N VAL A 50 0.06 -14.28 6.10
CA VAL A 50 -0.77 -13.26 6.75
C VAL A 50 0.03 -11.98 6.85
N GLY A 51 -0.54 -10.86 6.39
CA GLY A 51 0.14 -9.57 6.42
C GLY A 51 -0.77 -8.39 6.11
N THR A 52 -0.19 -7.19 6.13
CA THR A 52 -0.89 -5.97 5.71
C THR A 52 -0.72 -5.75 4.21
N PHE A 53 -1.62 -4.95 3.59
CA PHE A 53 -1.49 -4.56 2.19
C PHE A 53 -0.08 -4.05 1.86
N HIS A 54 0.41 -3.06 2.60
CA HIS A 54 1.73 -2.49 2.40
C HIS A 54 2.86 -3.52 2.57
N GLY A 55 2.77 -4.38 3.60
CA GLY A 55 3.79 -5.42 3.83
C GLY A 55 3.88 -6.43 2.69
N ILE A 56 2.74 -6.85 2.16
CA ILE A 56 2.66 -7.79 1.04
C ILE A 56 3.16 -7.14 -0.25
N TYR A 57 2.68 -5.93 -0.56
CA TYR A 57 3.06 -5.23 -1.79
C TYR A 57 4.53 -4.83 -1.77
N TYR A 58 5.04 -4.35 -0.63
CA TYR A 58 6.48 -4.14 -0.48
C TYR A 58 7.28 -5.42 -0.67
N GLY A 59 6.80 -6.56 -0.17
CA GLY A 59 7.42 -7.86 -0.42
C GLY A 59 7.52 -8.21 -1.90
N ILE A 60 6.46 -7.92 -2.68
CA ILE A 60 6.43 -8.10 -4.12
C ILE A 60 7.44 -7.18 -4.84
N LEU A 61 7.45 -5.90 -4.49
CA LEU A 61 8.38 -4.91 -5.05
C LEU A 61 9.84 -5.24 -4.69
N ARG A 62 10.08 -5.59 -3.44
CA ARG A 62 11.41 -6.01 -2.96
C ARG A 62 11.94 -7.20 -3.74
N TRP A 63 11.09 -8.21 -3.96
CA TRP A 63 11.48 -9.38 -4.74
C TRP A 63 11.77 -9.02 -6.20
N THR A 64 10.97 -8.15 -6.81
CA THR A 64 11.07 -7.81 -8.24
C THR A 64 12.19 -6.83 -8.54
N TYR A 65 12.32 -5.77 -7.73
CA TYR A 65 13.25 -4.65 -7.98
C TYR A 65 14.48 -4.67 -7.06
N ARG A 66 14.60 -5.66 -6.18
CA ARG A 66 15.66 -5.77 -5.16
C ARG A 66 15.72 -4.54 -4.24
N MET A 67 14.57 -3.95 -3.94
CA MET A 67 14.46 -2.80 -3.06
C MET A 67 14.81 -3.18 -1.62
N GLY A 68 15.45 -2.25 -0.91
CA GLY A 68 15.75 -2.37 0.51
C GLY A 68 15.08 -1.28 1.34
N PRO A 69 15.22 -1.31 2.69
CA PRO A 69 14.67 -0.27 3.57
C PRO A 69 15.12 1.15 3.21
N GLN A 70 16.33 1.31 2.67
CA GLN A 70 16.88 2.59 2.24
C GLN A 70 16.12 3.24 1.08
N ASN A 71 15.31 2.46 0.36
CA ASN A 71 14.46 2.95 -0.72
C ASN A 71 13.09 3.43 -0.24
N ILE A 72 12.79 3.30 1.06
CA ILE A 72 11.53 3.76 1.64
C ILE A 72 11.75 5.17 2.18
N LEU A 73 10.86 6.08 1.79
CA LEU A 73 10.79 7.41 2.34
C LEU A 73 10.12 7.34 3.72
N SER A 74 10.79 7.80 4.76
CA SER A 74 10.14 7.93 6.06
C SER A 74 9.13 9.09 6.06
N GLU A 75 8.19 9.09 7.00
CA GLU A 75 7.26 10.21 7.17
C GLU A 75 8.00 11.53 7.40
N GLU A 76 9.05 11.50 8.22
CA GLU A 76 9.87 12.68 8.49
C GLU A 76 10.54 13.22 7.21
N GLU A 77 11.14 12.35 6.40
CA GLU A 77 11.72 12.74 5.11
C GLU A 77 10.65 13.26 4.14
N LYS A 78 9.46 12.66 4.13
CA LYS A 78 8.31 13.12 3.33
C LYS A 78 7.94 14.56 3.69
N TYR A 79 7.78 14.84 4.99
CA TYR A 79 7.47 16.19 5.45
C TYR A 79 8.60 17.18 5.19
N GLN A 80 9.86 16.79 5.32
CA GLN A 80 11.00 17.66 4.98
C GLN A 80 10.99 18.05 3.49
N ILE A 81 10.71 17.10 2.60
CA ILE A 81 10.59 17.38 1.16
C ILE A 81 9.43 18.33 0.90
N LEU A 82 8.26 18.04 1.46
CA LEU A 82 7.06 18.86 1.27
C LEU A 82 7.27 20.29 1.78
N ARG A 83 7.85 20.48 2.98
CA ARG A 83 8.19 21.79 3.54
C ARG A 83 9.10 22.58 2.60
N GLY A 84 10.15 21.95 2.09
CA GLY A 84 11.06 22.57 1.14
C GLY A 84 10.40 22.93 -0.19
N VAL A 85 9.45 22.12 -0.67
CA VAL A 85 8.69 22.38 -1.89
C VAL A 85 7.71 23.56 -1.69
N ILE A 86 6.93 23.55 -0.62
CA ILE A 86 5.94 24.59 -0.28
C ILE A 86 6.61 25.94 -0.12
N SER A 87 7.74 26.00 0.59
CA SER A 87 8.53 27.24 0.77
C SER A 87 8.99 27.83 -0.56
N ARG A 88 9.42 27.00 -1.53
CA ARG A 88 9.83 27.47 -2.87
C ARG A 88 8.66 27.94 -3.72
N GLN A 89 7.51 27.33 -3.58
CA GLN A 89 6.29 27.70 -4.32
C GLN A 89 5.61 28.97 -3.75
N LYS A 90 6.12 29.51 -2.64
CA LYS A 90 5.59 30.71 -1.97
C LYS A 90 4.09 30.63 -1.69
N VAL A 91 3.62 29.44 -1.30
CA VAL A 91 2.23 29.27 -0.89
C VAL A 91 2.06 29.93 0.48
N GLU A 92 1.17 30.89 0.57
CA GLU A 92 0.84 31.53 1.85
C GLU A 92 0.04 30.55 2.72
N VAL A 93 0.53 30.28 3.91
CA VAL A 93 -0.08 29.34 4.86
C VAL A 93 -0.22 29.97 6.23
N PHE A 94 -1.33 29.76 6.87
CA PHE A 94 -1.61 30.24 8.23
C PHE A 94 -0.94 29.36 9.28
N ASP A 95 -1.07 28.03 9.13
CA ASP A 95 -0.42 27.02 9.97
C ASP A 95 0.33 26.05 9.05
N GLU A 96 1.65 26.05 9.18
CA GLU A 96 2.50 25.25 8.28
C GLU A 96 2.36 23.75 8.53
N GLU A 97 2.20 23.34 9.82
CA GLU A 97 2.12 21.90 10.13
C GLU A 97 0.80 21.29 9.68
N ASP A 98 -0.32 21.95 9.94
CA ASP A 98 -1.63 21.50 9.50
C ASP A 98 -1.70 21.49 7.97
N PHE A 99 -1.17 22.52 7.31
CA PHE A 99 -1.13 22.57 5.86
C PHE A 99 -0.29 21.45 5.25
N LEU A 100 0.87 21.14 5.84
CA LEU A 100 1.71 20.02 5.40
C LEU A 100 0.99 18.68 5.50
N GLN A 101 0.28 18.44 6.61
CA GLN A 101 -0.51 17.22 6.80
C GLN A 101 -1.64 17.11 5.79
N ASP A 102 -2.36 18.20 5.56
CA ASP A 102 -3.44 18.28 4.58
C ASP A 102 -2.94 17.99 3.15
N ILE A 103 -1.85 18.62 2.72
CA ILE A 103 -1.25 18.39 1.40
C ILE A 103 -0.74 16.95 1.28
N ALA A 104 -0.12 16.41 2.32
CA ALA A 104 0.31 15.00 2.33
C ALA A 104 -0.87 14.03 2.20
N ALA A 105 -2.00 14.32 2.88
CA ALA A 105 -3.22 13.54 2.77
C ALA A 105 -3.86 13.62 1.38
N GLU A 106 -3.89 14.81 0.75
CA GLU A 106 -4.41 14.99 -0.61
C GLU A 106 -3.54 14.24 -1.64
N ILE A 107 -2.21 14.27 -1.49
CA ILE A 107 -1.27 13.47 -2.31
C ILE A 107 -1.59 11.97 -2.17
N GLY A 108 -1.77 11.50 -0.93
CA GLY A 108 -2.16 10.11 -0.67
C GLY A 108 -3.52 9.77 -1.29
N ARG A 109 -4.52 10.68 -1.21
CA ARG A 109 -5.85 10.50 -1.82
C ARG A 109 -5.76 10.33 -3.34
N ILE A 110 -4.93 11.13 -4.00
CA ILE A 110 -4.70 11.01 -5.46
C ILE A 110 -4.11 9.65 -5.80
N LYS A 111 -3.04 9.25 -5.12
CA LYS A 111 -2.34 7.97 -5.36
C LYS A 111 -3.26 6.78 -5.09
N ASN A 112 -3.89 6.75 -3.92
CA ASN A 112 -4.71 5.63 -3.46
C ASN A 112 -6.01 5.43 -4.26
N ASN A 113 -6.54 6.50 -4.86
CA ASN A 113 -7.73 6.43 -5.69
C ASN A 113 -7.45 6.55 -7.19
N ARG A 114 -6.17 6.66 -7.58
CA ARG A 114 -5.74 6.82 -8.97
C ARG A 114 -6.43 7.99 -9.66
N LEU A 115 -6.52 9.12 -8.94
CA LEU A 115 -7.13 10.33 -9.47
C LEU A 115 -6.17 11.02 -10.44
N ASP A 116 -6.74 11.67 -11.44
CA ASP A 116 -5.96 12.50 -12.34
C ASP A 116 -5.64 13.84 -11.67
N ILE A 117 -4.33 14.13 -11.56
CA ILE A 117 -3.83 15.37 -10.95
C ILE A 117 -4.31 16.64 -11.70
N GLU A 118 -4.54 16.54 -13.01
CA GLU A 118 -4.97 17.69 -13.80
C GLU A 118 -6.42 18.08 -13.49
N SER A 119 -7.25 17.12 -13.14
CA SER A 119 -8.65 17.34 -12.77
C SER A 119 -8.86 17.49 -11.25
N PHE A 120 -7.82 17.23 -10.44
CA PHE A 120 -7.91 17.32 -8.99
C PHE A 120 -7.99 18.78 -8.53
N VAL A 121 -8.94 19.05 -7.62
CA VAL A 121 -9.10 20.34 -6.96
C VAL A 121 -8.77 20.19 -5.49
N SER A 122 -7.70 20.86 -5.06
CA SER A 122 -7.30 20.91 -3.64
C SER A 122 -8.31 21.73 -2.84
N GLU A 123 -8.57 21.28 -1.61
CA GLU A 123 -9.38 22.03 -0.64
C GLU A 123 -8.53 23.03 0.17
N LYS A 124 -7.21 23.00 0.00
CA LYS A 124 -6.23 23.70 0.85
C LYS A 124 -5.49 24.84 0.14
N CYS A 125 -5.39 24.77 -1.17
CA CYS A 125 -4.76 25.83 -1.98
C CYS A 125 -5.33 25.82 -3.41
N SER A 126 -4.88 26.77 -4.23
CA SER A 126 -5.30 26.79 -5.64
C SER A 126 -4.85 25.53 -6.38
N ALA A 127 -5.63 25.11 -7.39
CA ALA A 127 -5.33 23.91 -8.17
C ALA A 127 -3.93 23.98 -8.82
N ASP A 128 -3.50 25.15 -9.26
CA ASP A 128 -2.18 25.32 -9.87
C ASP A 128 -1.05 25.19 -8.84
N ALA A 129 -1.22 25.80 -7.65
CA ALA A 129 -0.27 25.65 -6.55
C ALA A 129 -0.14 24.19 -6.11
N PHE A 130 -1.26 23.50 -5.96
CA PHE A 130 -1.26 22.09 -5.60
C PHE A 130 -0.56 21.22 -6.64
N ARG A 131 -0.87 21.41 -7.94
CA ARG A 131 -0.20 20.69 -9.03
C ARG A 131 1.31 20.93 -9.05
N ALA A 132 1.74 22.17 -8.81
CA ALA A 132 3.16 22.51 -8.72
C ALA A 132 3.83 21.78 -7.55
N VAL A 133 3.22 21.80 -6.37
CA VAL A 133 3.71 21.09 -5.18
C VAL A 133 3.77 19.58 -5.44
N TYR A 134 2.71 18.98 -5.96
CA TYR A 134 2.66 17.56 -6.27
C TYR A 134 3.76 17.13 -7.23
N ARG A 135 3.92 17.84 -8.37
CA ARG A 135 4.93 17.52 -9.39
C ARG A 135 6.34 17.64 -8.84
N GLU A 136 6.62 18.69 -8.08
CA GLU A 136 7.94 18.91 -7.50
C GLU A 136 8.25 17.87 -6.40
N TYR A 137 7.28 17.53 -5.55
CA TYR A 137 7.41 16.45 -4.57
C TYR A 137 7.78 15.12 -5.25
N GLU A 138 7.03 14.74 -6.27
CA GLU A 138 7.28 13.53 -7.05
C GLU A 138 8.66 13.54 -7.73
N ALA A 139 9.08 14.68 -8.28
CA ALA A 139 10.40 14.82 -8.89
C ALA A 139 11.54 14.64 -7.88
N GLN A 140 11.41 15.24 -6.68
CA GLN A 140 12.43 15.12 -5.64
C GLN A 140 12.48 13.69 -5.09
N ARG A 141 11.35 13.08 -4.78
CA ARG A 141 11.26 11.69 -4.34
C ARG A 141 11.94 10.74 -5.34
N LYS A 142 11.63 10.90 -6.64
CA LYS A 142 12.25 10.11 -7.72
C LYS A 142 13.76 10.34 -7.82
N LYS A 143 14.23 11.56 -7.66
CA LYS A 143 15.67 11.90 -7.63
C LYS A 143 16.40 11.19 -6.48
N LEU A 144 15.75 11.06 -5.33
CA LEU A 144 16.28 10.32 -4.18
C LEU A 144 16.20 8.80 -4.36
N LYS A 145 15.54 8.30 -5.42
CA LYS A 145 15.25 6.87 -5.64
C LYS A 145 14.52 6.23 -4.45
N LYS A 146 13.61 6.99 -3.85
CA LYS A 146 12.78 6.54 -2.72
C LYS A 146 11.32 6.46 -3.11
N ILE A 147 10.59 5.61 -2.42
CA ILE A 147 9.12 5.44 -2.52
C ILE A 147 8.50 5.74 -1.17
N ASP A 148 7.37 6.41 -1.15
CA ASP A 148 6.55 6.55 0.05
C ASP A 148 5.59 5.34 0.21
N PHE A 149 4.81 5.32 1.28
CA PHE A 149 3.87 4.23 1.52
C PHE A 149 2.78 4.12 0.43
N ASP A 150 2.29 5.26 -0.05
CA ASP A 150 1.26 5.28 -1.11
C ASP A 150 1.82 4.76 -2.43
N ASP A 151 3.08 5.06 -2.73
CA ASP A 151 3.77 4.53 -3.92
C ASP A 151 3.86 3.02 -3.96
N MET A 152 3.94 2.35 -2.80
CA MET A 152 4.02 0.88 -2.76
C MET A 152 2.81 0.23 -3.44
N LEU A 153 1.63 0.81 -3.26
CA LEU A 153 0.40 0.33 -3.87
C LEU A 153 0.38 0.63 -5.38
N VAL A 154 0.71 1.86 -5.75
CA VAL A 154 0.74 2.31 -7.15
C VAL A 154 1.75 1.51 -7.97
N LEU A 155 2.99 1.38 -7.47
CA LEU A 155 4.05 0.66 -8.16
C LEU A 155 3.77 -0.84 -8.27
N CYS A 156 3.09 -1.44 -7.27
CA CYS A 156 2.68 -2.84 -7.36
C CYS A 156 1.62 -3.04 -8.46
N TYR A 157 0.66 -2.12 -8.55
CA TYR A 157 -0.34 -2.12 -9.63
C TYR A 157 0.33 -1.97 -11.00
N GLU A 158 1.19 -0.95 -11.17
CA GLU A 158 1.92 -0.70 -12.42
C GLU A 158 2.82 -1.88 -12.81
N LEU A 159 3.46 -2.51 -11.83
CA LEU A 159 4.25 -3.72 -12.04
C LEU A 159 3.40 -4.84 -12.63
N PHE A 160 2.23 -5.10 -12.08
CA PHE A 160 1.37 -6.17 -12.55
C PHE A 160 0.78 -5.89 -13.93
N VAL A 161 0.45 -4.63 -14.24
CA VAL A 161 0.00 -4.22 -15.57
C VAL A 161 1.12 -4.36 -16.60
N SER A 162 2.34 -3.92 -16.26
CA SER A 162 3.47 -3.89 -17.20
C SER A 162 4.18 -5.22 -17.36
N ARG A 163 4.05 -6.13 -16.37
CA ARG A 163 4.74 -7.43 -16.34
C ARG A 163 3.77 -8.58 -16.00
N PRO A 164 2.98 -9.03 -16.97
CA PRO A 164 2.00 -10.13 -16.76
C PRO A 164 2.62 -11.43 -16.23
N GLU A 165 3.90 -11.69 -16.54
CA GLU A 165 4.63 -12.85 -16.00
C GLU A 165 4.84 -12.79 -14.49
N VAL A 166 5.06 -11.58 -13.95
CA VAL A 166 5.15 -11.35 -12.50
C VAL A 166 3.79 -11.58 -11.86
N LEU A 167 2.73 -10.98 -12.41
CA LEU A 167 1.35 -11.19 -11.95
C LEU A 167 1.01 -12.69 -11.93
N SER A 168 1.22 -13.41 -13.05
CA SER A 168 0.93 -14.84 -13.16
C SER A 168 1.63 -15.67 -12.08
N ARG A 169 2.87 -15.29 -11.68
CA ARG A 169 3.59 -15.96 -10.61
C ARG A 169 2.89 -15.80 -9.26
N TRP A 170 2.40 -14.59 -8.96
CA TRP A 170 1.70 -14.32 -7.70
C TRP A 170 0.31 -14.92 -7.68
N GLN A 171 -0.42 -14.94 -8.78
CA GLN A 171 -1.70 -15.65 -8.94
C GLN A 171 -1.55 -17.16 -8.72
N LYS A 172 -0.47 -17.77 -9.23
CA LYS A 172 -0.17 -19.19 -8.98
C LYS A 172 0.21 -19.46 -7.53
N LYS A 173 0.85 -18.49 -6.86
CA LYS A 173 1.22 -18.62 -5.46
C LYS A 173 0.01 -18.46 -4.55
N PHE A 174 -0.82 -17.46 -4.77
CA PHE A 174 -1.97 -17.15 -3.93
C PHE A 174 -3.29 -17.38 -4.68
N ARG A 175 -3.80 -18.58 -4.55
CA ARG A 175 -5.07 -18.98 -5.19
C ARG A 175 -6.29 -18.54 -4.40
N TYR A 176 -6.11 -18.26 -3.10
CA TYR A 176 -7.16 -17.82 -2.19
C TYR A 176 -6.69 -16.58 -1.45
N ILE A 177 -7.42 -15.50 -1.63
CA ILE A 177 -7.17 -14.23 -0.94
C ILE A 177 -8.35 -13.94 -0.04
N LEU A 178 -8.08 -13.76 1.24
CA LEU A 178 -9.06 -13.42 2.26
C LEU A 178 -8.68 -12.04 2.83
N ILE A 179 -9.63 -11.13 2.88
CA ILE A 179 -9.39 -9.75 3.31
C ILE A 179 -10.26 -9.50 4.52
N ASP A 180 -9.62 -9.05 5.59
CA ASP A 180 -10.30 -8.57 6.76
C ASP A 180 -10.75 -7.12 6.56
N GLU A 181 -11.93 -6.76 7.07
CA GLU A 181 -12.53 -5.41 6.91
C GLU A 181 -12.56 -4.95 5.44
N PHE A 182 -13.07 -5.80 4.55
CA PHE A 182 -13.08 -5.53 3.09
C PHE A 182 -13.74 -4.19 2.72
N GLN A 183 -14.66 -3.68 3.52
CA GLN A 183 -15.32 -2.39 3.28
C GLN A 183 -14.37 -1.19 3.38
N ASP A 184 -13.20 -1.35 4.03
CA ASP A 184 -12.25 -0.25 4.28
C ASP A 184 -11.16 -0.15 3.20
N ILE A 185 -11.17 -1.06 2.21
CA ILE A 185 -10.15 -1.03 1.15
C ILE A 185 -10.34 0.16 0.22
N ASN A 186 -9.22 0.77 -0.17
CA ASN A 186 -9.23 1.84 -1.16
C ASN A 186 -9.24 1.30 -2.61
N ARG A 187 -9.38 2.19 -3.57
CA ARG A 187 -9.51 1.84 -4.99
C ARG A 187 -8.32 1.03 -5.51
N ILE A 188 -7.10 1.47 -5.22
CA ILE A 188 -5.91 0.78 -5.76
C ILE A 188 -5.69 -0.59 -5.11
N GLN A 189 -6.00 -0.75 -3.81
CA GLN A 189 -5.97 -2.05 -3.14
C GLN A 189 -6.94 -3.02 -3.80
N TYR A 190 -8.15 -2.57 -4.08
CA TYR A 190 -9.15 -3.35 -4.79
C TYR A 190 -8.69 -3.74 -6.20
N ASP A 191 -8.17 -2.77 -6.97
CA ASP A 191 -7.71 -3.00 -8.33
C ASP A 191 -6.61 -4.06 -8.39
N VAL A 192 -5.62 -4.01 -7.47
CA VAL A 192 -4.54 -5.03 -7.43
C VAL A 192 -5.05 -6.42 -7.05
N ILE A 193 -6.01 -6.51 -6.12
CA ILE A 193 -6.56 -7.81 -5.70
C ILE A 193 -7.38 -8.47 -6.82
N ARG A 194 -8.03 -7.68 -7.65
CA ARG A 194 -8.82 -8.19 -8.77
C ARG A 194 -8.00 -8.72 -9.94
N MET A 195 -6.75 -8.38 -9.99
CA MET A 195 -5.83 -8.92 -11.00
C MET A 195 -5.49 -10.38 -10.73
#